data_9a45810e08aafdd3a8bee382dc2f30f7
#
_entry.id   9a45810e08aafdd3a8bee382dc2f30f7
#
_cell.length_a   1.000
_cell.length_b   1.000
_cell.length_c   1.000
_cell.angle_alpha   90.00
_cell.angle_beta   90.00
_cell.angle_gamma   90.00
#
_symmetry.space_group_name_H-M   'P 1'
#
loop_
_entity.id
_entity.type
_entity.pdbx_description
1 polymer ?
#
loop_
_entity_poly.entity_id
_entity_poly.type
_entity_poly.pdbx_seq_one_letter_code
_entity_poly.pdbx_strand_id
1 'polypeptide(L)'
;DPDKYYNTFELQQATTENNEKRLLVIAYRIDGKCDIYHQPDYPFGSQAIILNSPAFFVEPMQNAVFDIDAENLKVAFSFEDRYGRQICVQVTENRRSEKKPFFLLAPIGEAAKAPSTFPVYSLYEMSFTKRKNTDIIVVIEDKKHKPDTFFLPIDWARNYFTRYSADTFNIDWNKNTNAALSPLEPDDQNRVYDGDTTYDVLNTDGCWEIKQMSTRNKKHEITIEFSPAVADIACLKNDIEIKGDFKISTDGSQGSITGEYSIKKDDNQVSLQLQPGGGWQPNEKRQIIKLLYNVVKVFRMWPASYIWNATVSFEVPEKPFLNSSWKRITTPVQQS
;
A
#
# COMPACT_ATOMS: atom_id res chain seq x y z
N ASP A 1 -26.61 0.14 -20.06
CA ASP A 1 -25.46 -0.53 -20.71
C ASP A 1 -24.24 -0.38 -19.82
N PRO A 2 -23.36 -1.37 -19.84
CA PRO A 2 -22.12 -1.32 -19.07
C PRO A 2 -21.14 -0.27 -19.63
N ASP A 3 -20.31 0.32 -18.76
CA ASP A 3 -19.20 1.16 -19.23
C ASP A 3 -18.15 0.31 -19.96
N LYS A 4 -17.46 0.93 -20.93
CA LYS A 4 -16.46 0.25 -21.75
C LYS A 4 -15.09 0.09 -21.06
N TYR A 5 -14.83 0.85 -19.97
CA TYR A 5 -13.53 0.84 -19.30
C TYR A 5 -13.60 0.42 -17.83
N TYR A 6 -14.62 0.85 -17.07
CA TYR A 6 -14.66 0.63 -15.62
C TYR A 6 -15.82 -0.28 -15.22
N ASN A 7 -15.56 -1.13 -14.23
CA ASN A 7 -16.56 -1.99 -13.64
C ASN A 7 -16.90 -1.60 -12.19
N THR A 8 -15.97 -0.96 -11.47
CA THR A 8 -16.21 -0.51 -10.09
C THR A 8 -15.26 0.59 -9.67
N PHE A 9 -15.68 1.34 -8.65
CA PHE A 9 -14.90 2.35 -7.97
C PHE A 9 -14.81 2.01 -6.47
N GLU A 10 -13.67 2.23 -5.89
CA GLU A 10 -13.44 2.14 -4.46
C GLU A 10 -12.99 3.50 -3.95
N LEU A 11 -13.57 3.96 -2.85
CA LEU A 11 -13.23 5.24 -2.24
C LEU A 11 -12.41 5.03 -0.98
N GLN A 12 -11.33 5.75 -0.88
CA GLN A 12 -10.48 5.81 0.31
C GLN A 12 -10.35 7.26 0.78
N GLN A 13 -10.29 7.44 2.08
CA GLN A 13 -10.04 8.72 2.73
C GLN A 13 -8.81 8.60 3.63
N ALA A 14 -7.94 9.59 3.56
CA ALA A 14 -6.82 9.75 4.47
C ALA A 14 -6.81 11.14 5.09
N THR A 15 -6.17 11.27 6.23
CA THR A 15 -6.03 12.55 6.94
C THR A 15 -4.61 13.05 6.77
N THR A 16 -4.46 14.29 6.29
CA THR A 16 -3.17 14.96 6.14
C THR A 16 -2.59 15.37 7.50
N GLU A 17 -1.34 15.79 7.52
CA GLU A 17 -0.71 16.35 8.71
C GLU A 17 -1.46 17.58 9.28
N ASN A 18 -2.13 18.34 8.43
CA ASN A 18 -2.95 19.50 8.83
C ASN A 18 -4.37 19.12 9.30
N ASN A 19 -4.67 17.83 9.49
CA ASN A 19 -5.99 17.30 9.82
C ASN A 19 -7.05 17.50 8.73
N GLU A 20 -6.65 17.75 7.50
CA GLU A 20 -7.57 17.81 6.38
C GLU A 20 -7.79 16.41 5.81
N LYS A 21 -9.03 16.15 5.44
CA LYS A 21 -9.38 14.89 4.79
C LYS A 21 -9.17 14.99 3.29
N ARG A 22 -8.57 13.98 2.70
CA ARG A 22 -8.33 13.86 1.26
C ARG A 22 -8.87 12.54 0.75
N LEU A 23 -9.37 12.55 -0.46
CA LEU A 23 -10.00 11.39 -1.11
C LEU A 23 -9.11 10.83 -2.20
N LEU A 24 -9.17 9.51 -2.32
CA LEU A 24 -8.58 8.74 -3.39
C LEU A 24 -9.63 7.76 -3.91
N VAL A 25 -9.75 7.68 -5.24
CA VAL A 25 -10.64 6.75 -5.93
C VAL A 25 -9.80 5.74 -6.71
N ILE A 26 -10.01 4.47 -6.45
CA ILE A 26 -9.47 3.37 -7.26
C ILE A 26 -10.55 2.98 -8.26
N ALA A 27 -10.30 3.23 -9.53
CA ALA A 27 -11.18 2.87 -10.64
C ALA A 27 -10.70 1.53 -11.26
N TYR A 28 -11.41 0.46 -10.97
CA TYR A 28 -11.10 -0.87 -11.47
C TYR A 28 -11.60 -1.02 -12.92
N ARG A 29 -10.69 -1.39 -13.79
CA ARG A 29 -10.94 -1.53 -15.21
C ARG A 29 -11.37 -2.94 -15.57
N ILE A 30 -12.12 -3.07 -16.66
CA ILE A 30 -12.56 -4.37 -17.19
C ILE A 30 -11.42 -5.23 -17.74
N ASP A 31 -10.25 -4.62 -18.03
CA ASP A 31 -9.04 -5.33 -18.46
C ASP A 31 -8.16 -5.84 -17.30
N GLY A 32 -8.69 -5.78 -16.06
CA GLY A 32 -8.00 -6.23 -14.86
C GLY A 32 -6.98 -5.23 -14.29
N LYS A 33 -6.87 -4.04 -14.89
CA LYS A 33 -6.03 -2.94 -14.41
C LYS A 33 -6.82 -2.02 -13.48
N CYS A 34 -6.14 -1.04 -12.88
CA CYS A 34 -6.80 0.06 -12.19
C CYS A 34 -6.16 1.40 -12.54
N ASP A 35 -6.96 2.44 -12.51
CA ASP A 35 -6.54 3.83 -12.53
C ASP A 35 -6.86 4.45 -11.17
N ILE A 36 -5.99 5.33 -10.68
CA ILE A 36 -6.09 5.91 -9.34
C ILE A 36 -6.19 7.42 -9.49
N TYR A 37 -7.28 7.96 -9.00
CA TYR A 37 -7.57 9.39 -9.01
C TYR A 37 -7.54 9.89 -7.57
N HIS A 38 -6.80 10.94 -7.29
CA HIS A 38 -6.68 11.44 -5.93
C HIS A 38 -6.70 12.97 -5.88
N GLN A 39 -7.21 13.49 -4.77
CA GLN A 39 -7.14 14.92 -4.52
C GLN A 39 -5.68 15.38 -4.38
N PRO A 40 -5.37 16.65 -4.71
CA PRO A 40 -4.09 17.26 -4.35
C PRO A 40 -3.78 17.04 -2.86
N ASP A 41 -2.51 16.88 -2.54
CA ASP A 41 -2.03 16.67 -1.16
C ASP A 41 -2.61 15.43 -0.45
N TYR A 42 -3.10 14.44 -1.20
CA TYR A 42 -3.41 13.15 -0.61
C TYR A 42 -2.15 12.58 0.03
N PRO A 43 -2.17 12.20 1.32
CA PRO A 43 -0.97 11.81 2.05
C PRO A 43 -0.52 10.40 1.63
N PHE A 44 0.16 10.32 0.49
CA PHE A 44 1.01 9.18 0.21
C PHE A 44 2.27 9.32 1.06
N GLY A 45 2.72 8.25 1.73
CA GLY A 45 4.06 8.23 2.29
C GLY A 45 5.07 8.52 1.18
N SER A 46 6.14 9.19 1.48
CA SER A 46 7.22 9.65 0.58
C SER A 46 6.81 9.82 -0.91
N GLN A 47 6.13 10.85 -1.16
CA GLN A 47 5.26 11.26 -2.27
C GLN A 47 5.79 11.16 -3.72
N ALA A 48 7.09 11.12 -3.94
CA ALA A 48 7.61 11.49 -5.26
C ALA A 48 7.49 10.41 -6.34
N ILE A 49 7.32 9.14 -5.98
CA ILE A 49 7.50 8.02 -6.92
C ILE A 49 6.17 7.44 -7.39
N ILE A 50 5.19 7.35 -6.51
CA ILE A 50 3.84 6.88 -6.88
C ILE A 50 3.18 7.85 -7.86
N LEU A 51 3.36 9.16 -7.64
CA LEU A 51 2.78 10.21 -8.48
C LEU A 51 3.29 10.21 -9.94
N ASN A 52 4.42 9.58 -10.22
CA ASN A 52 4.94 9.41 -11.57
C ASN A 52 4.49 8.09 -12.24
N SER A 53 3.70 7.27 -11.56
CA SER A 53 3.15 6.07 -12.18
C SER A 53 2.07 6.44 -13.21
N PRO A 54 2.03 5.80 -14.39
CA PRO A 54 1.03 6.07 -15.42
C PRO A 54 -0.41 5.71 -15.01
N ALA A 55 -0.59 5.16 -13.81
CA ALA A 55 -1.89 4.81 -13.25
C ALA A 55 -2.44 5.84 -12.25
N PHE A 56 -1.67 6.89 -11.88
CA PHE A 56 -2.05 7.89 -10.89
C PHE A 56 -2.36 9.23 -11.55
N PHE A 57 -3.49 9.83 -11.15
CA PHE A 57 -3.99 11.09 -11.70
C PHE A 57 -4.42 12.01 -10.56
N VAL A 58 -3.93 13.23 -10.59
CA VAL A 58 -4.35 14.28 -9.64
C VAL A 58 -5.64 14.89 -10.13
N GLU A 59 -6.70 14.78 -9.32
CA GLU A 59 -8.01 15.34 -9.62
C GLU A 59 -8.53 16.15 -8.42
N PRO A 60 -8.97 17.39 -8.62
CA PRO A 60 -9.41 18.25 -7.51
C PRO A 60 -10.66 17.72 -6.79
N MET A 61 -11.52 16.94 -7.48
CA MET A 61 -12.77 16.38 -6.93
C MET A 61 -13.54 17.44 -6.11
N GLN A 62 -13.81 18.59 -6.71
CA GLN A 62 -14.49 19.68 -6.03
C GLN A 62 -15.87 19.24 -5.52
N ASN A 63 -16.25 19.73 -4.33
CA ASN A 63 -17.51 19.39 -3.67
C ASN A 63 -17.70 17.88 -3.38
N ALA A 64 -16.63 17.12 -3.29
CA ALA A 64 -16.72 15.73 -2.89
C ALA A 64 -17.23 15.59 -1.46
N VAL A 65 -18.11 14.62 -1.24
CA VAL A 65 -18.71 14.29 0.05
C VAL A 65 -18.39 12.86 0.39
N PHE A 66 -17.91 12.64 1.61
CA PHE A 66 -17.78 11.32 2.20
C PHE A 66 -18.15 11.40 3.67
N ASP A 67 -19.45 11.29 3.94
CA ASP A 67 -20.02 11.29 5.29
C ASP A 67 -20.45 9.88 5.67
N ILE A 68 -20.02 9.47 6.85
CA ILE A 68 -20.31 8.16 7.41
C ILE A 68 -20.68 8.32 8.88
N ASP A 69 -21.83 7.81 9.25
CA ASP A 69 -22.28 7.71 10.63
C ASP A 69 -22.83 6.31 10.94
N ALA A 70 -23.38 6.08 12.12
CA ALA A 70 -23.90 4.78 12.53
C ALA A 70 -25.06 4.29 11.64
N GLU A 71 -25.84 5.19 11.08
CA GLU A 71 -27.08 4.87 10.36
C GLU A 71 -26.97 5.10 8.85
N ASN A 72 -26.04 5.95 8.38
CA ASN A 72 -25.99 6.38 7.00
C ASN A 72 -24.57 6.35 6.42
N LEU A 73 -24.51 6.18 5.12
CA LEU A 73 -23.35 6.48 4.28
C LEU A 73 -23.82 7.42 3.17
N LYS A 74 -23.18 8.55 3.02
CA LYS A 74 -23.37 9.45 1.90
C LYS A 74 -22.03 9.72 1.22
N VAL A 75 -21.96 9.34 -0.05
CA VAL A 75 -20.78 9.56 -0.90
C VAL A 75 -21.21 10.32 -2.14
N ALA A 76 -20.47 11.33 -2.50
CA ALA A 76 -20.57 11.99 -3.80
C ALA A 76 -19.17 12.44 -4.22
N PHE A 77 -18.75 12.14 -5.44
CA PHE A 77 -17.54 12.66 -6.03
C PHE A 77 -17.65 12.69 -7.54
N SER A 78 -16.86 13.57 -8.15
CA SER A 78 -16.72 13.65 -9.59
C SER A 78 -15.27 13.94 -9.97
N PHE A 79 -14.86 13.40 -11.12
CA PHE A 79 -13.53 13.61 -11.67
C PHE A 79 -13.55 13.41 -13.19
N GLU A 80 -12.54 13.94 -13.87
CA GLU A 80 -12.28 13.63 -15.25
C GLU A 80 -11.37 12.42 -15.34
N ASP A 81 -11.75 11.40 -16.11
CA ASP A 81 -10.92 10.22 -16.26
C ASP A 81 -9.80 10.44 -17.29
N ARG A 82 -8.83 9.52 -17.34
CA ARG A 82 -7.70 9.55 -18.29
C ARG A 82 -8.10 9.60 -19.76
N TYR A 83 -9.38 9.39 -20.06
CA TYR A 83 -9.92 9.44 -21.42
C TYR A 83 -10.68 10.74 -21.70
N GLY A 84 -10.62 11.71 -20.80
CA GLY A 84 -11.31 12.99 -20.89
C GLY A 84 -12.81 12.92 -20.62
N ARG A 85 -13.29 11.85 -19.92
CA ARG A 85 -14.71 11.66 -19.65
C ARG A 85 -15.05 12.10 -18.22
N GLN A 86 -16.14 12.84 -18.08
CA GLN A 86 -16.66 13.19 -16.76
C GLN A 86 -17.30 11.99 -16.09
N ILE A 87 -16.85 11.65 -14.91
CA ILE A 87 -17.41 10.59 -14.06
C ILE A 87 -18.01 11.22 -12.83
N CYS A 88 -19.26 10.87 -12.52
CA CYS A 88 -19.96 11.29 -11.31
C CYS A 88 -20.48 10.04 -10.60
N VAL A 89 -20.17 9.91 -9.31
CA VAL A 89 -20.62 8.82 -8.46
C VAL A 89 -21.37 9.40 -7.26
N GLN A 90 -22.57 8.89 -6.99
CA GLN A 90 -23.34 9.19 -5.80
C GLN A 90 -23.82 7.89 -5.17
N VAL A 91 -23.60 7.76 -3.86
CA VAL A 91 -24.03 6.59 -3.09
C VAL A 91 -24.72 7.07 -1.83
N THR A 92 -25.92 6.56 -1.60
CA THR A 92 -26.66 6.77 -0.35
C THR A 92 -27.07 5.43 0.20
N GLU A 93 -26.54 5.06 1.36
CA GLU A 93 -26.88 3.81 2.06
C GLU A 93 -27.55 4.13 3.39
N ASN A 94 -28.81 3.72 3.54
CA ASN A 94 -29.51 3.77 4.82
C ASN A 94 -29.23 2.49 5.59
N ARG A 95 -28.56 2.59 6.72
CA ARG A 95 -28.17 1.46 7.54
C ARG A 95 -29.22 1.19 8.60
N ARG A 96 -29.46 -0.10 8.86
CA ARG A 96 -30.32 -0.52 9.96
C ARG A 96 -29.52 -0.81 11.24
N SER A 97 -28.21 -0.91 11.13
CA SER A 97 -27.30 -1.19 12.24
C SER A 97 -25.92 -0.71 11.88
N GLU A 98 -25.18 -0.32 12.89
CA GLU A 98 -23.76 0.02 12.77
C GLU A 98 -22.97 -1.13 12.09
N LYS A 99 -22.12 -0.77 11.15
CA LYS A 99 -21.20 -1.71 10.51
C LYS A 99 -19.93 -1.83 11.36
N LYS A 100 -19.50 -3.06 11.61
CA LYS A 100 -18.16 -3.29 12.15
C LYS A 100 -17.17 -3.24 10.99
N PRO A 101 -16.24 -2.29 11.00
CA PRO A 101 -15.27 -2.14 9.92
C PRO A 101 -14.35 -3.36 9.83
N PHE A 102 -13.70 -3.48 8.68
CA PHE A 102 -12.61 -4.41 8.44
C PHE A 102 -11.29 -3.66 8.47
N PHE A 103 -10.22 -4.43 8.62
CA PHE A 103 -8.86 -3.93 8.53
C PHE A 103 -8.12 -4.71 7.45
N LEU A 104 -7.32 -4.03 6.64
CA LEU A 104 -6.65 -4.64 5.51
C LEU A 104 -5.28 -4.00 5.27
N LEU A 105 -4.28 -4.84 5.00
CA LEU A 105 -3.06 -4.44 4.31
C LEU A 105 -3.17 -4.92 2.86
N ALA A 106 -3.24 -4.01 1.93
CA ALA A 106 -3.48 -4.36 0.53
C ALA A 106 -2.66 -3.49 -0.43
N PRO A 107 -2.29 -4.03 -1.59
CA PRO A 107 -1.72 -3.23 -2.67
C PRO A 107 -2.82 -2.45 -3.39
N ILE A 108 -2.43 -1.39 -4.08
CA ILE A 108 -3.32 -0.74 -5.03
C ILE A 108 -3.05 -1.33 -6.43
N GLY A 109 -3.77 -2.41 -6.76
CA GLY A 109 -3.94 -2.98 -8.08
C GLY A 109 -2.77 -2.87 -9.07
N GLU A 110 -3.00 -2.24 -10.20
CA GLU A 110 -2.02 -2.11 -11.29
C GLU A 110 -0.79 -1.26 -10.93
N ALA A 111 -0.87 -0.37 -9.96
CA ALA A 111 0.28 0.40 -9.48
C ALA A 111 1.39 -0.50 -8.94
N ALA A 112 1.04 -1.71 -8.53
CA ALA A 112 1.98 -2.72 -8.05
C ALA A 112 2.61 -3.58 -9.17
N LYS A 113 2.27 -3.35 -10.45
CA LYS A 113 2.79 -4.17 -11.57
C LYS A 113 4.24 -3.86 -11.93
N ALA A 114 4.63 -2.60 -11.87
CA ALA A 114 6.01 -2.15 -12.08
C ALA A 114 6.43 -1.29 -10.88
N PRO A 115 6.72 -1.90 -9.75
CA PRO A 115 6.91 -1.17 -8.51
C PRO A 115 8.22 -0.40 -8.53
N SER A 116 8.15 0.89 -8.20
CA SER A 116 9.31 1.72 -7.88
C SER A 116 9.63 1.74 -6.39
N THR A 117 8.74 1.17 -5.59
CA THR A 117 8.80 1.05 -4.14
C THR A 117 7.97 -0.15 -3.71
N PHE A 118 8.08 -0.60 -2.47
CA PHE A 118 7.13 -1.54 -1.90
C PHE A 118 6.02 -0.77 -1.19
N PRO A 119 4.83 -0.67 -1.79
CA PRO A 119 3.73 0.07 -1.20
C PRO A 119 3.11 -0.72 -0.05
N VAL A 120 3.02 -0.12 1.12
CA VAL A 120 2.31 -0.68 2.27
C VAL A 120 1.07 0.18 2.52
N TYR A 121 -0.08 -0.31 2.07
CA TYR A 121 -1.36 0.36 2.24
C TYR A 121 -2.11 -0.25 3.41
N SER A 122 -2.31 0.55 4.44
CA SER A 122 -3.05 0.15 5.62
C SER A 122 -4.43 0.79 5.59
N LEU A 123 -5.46 -0.03 5.50
CA LEU A 123 -6.86 0.39 5.52
C LEU A 123 -7.45 0.14 6.90
N TYR A 124 -7.83 1.22 7.55
CA TYR A 124 -8.60 1.24 8.78
C TYR A 124 -10.07 1.40 8.43
N GLU A 125 -11.05 1.14 9.09
CA GLU A 125 -12.46 1.43 8.82
C GLU A 125 -12.95 1.08 7.40
N MET A 126 -12.41 0.00 6.80
CA MET A 126 -12.90 -0.49 5.52
C MET A 126 -14.28 -1.16 5.67
N SER A 127 -15.18 -0.95 4.75
CA SER A 127 -16.49 -1.59 4.71
C SER A 127 -16.95 -1.89 3.28
N PHE A 128 -17.81 -2.89 3.14
CA PHE A 128 -18.52 -3.14 1.89
C PHE A 128 -19.85 -2.40 1.86
N THR A 129 -20.20 -1.86 0.69
CA THR A 129 -21.51 -1.26 0.45
C THR A 129 -22.58 -2.34 0.43
N LYS A 130 -23.64 -2.18 1.22
CA LYS A 130 -24.80 -3.08 1.17
C LYS A 130 -25.68 -2.69 0.01
N ARG A 131 -26.19 -3.66 -0.75
CA ARG A 131 -27.13 -3.37 -1.85
C ARG A 131 -28.54 -3.07 -1.38
N LYS A 132 -28.95 -3.70 -0.29
CA LYS A 132 -30.27 -3.47 0.27
C LYS A 132 -30.32 -2.10 0.95
N ASN A 133 -31.27 -1.27 0.57
CA ASN A 133 -31.45 0.12 1.01
C ASN A 133 -30.28 1.03 0.62
N THR A 134 -29.68 0.79 -0.54
CA THR A 134 -28.58 1.60 -1.07
C THR A 134 -28.91 2.01 -2.49
N ASP A 135 -28.86 3.33 -2.73
CA ASP A 135 -28.88 3.92 -4.06
C ASP A 135 -27.45 4.15 -4.52
N ILE A 136 -27.11 3.59 -5.68
CA ILE A 136 -25.84 3.82 -6.36
C ILE A 136 -26.15 4.42 -7.73
N ILE A 137 -25.73 5.65 -7.94
CA ILE A 137 -25.89 6.40 -9.18
C ILE A 137 -24.49 6.66 -9.72
N VAL A 138 -24.22 6.13 -10.90
CA VAL A 138 -22.98 6.39 -11.64
C VAL A 138 -23.35 6.97 -12.99
N VAL A 139 -22.78 8.14 -13.29
CA VAL A 139 -22.95 8.81 -14.58
C VAL A 139 -21.57 8.95 -15.21
N ILE A 140 -21.41 8.49 -16.44
CA ILE A 140 -20.18 8.59 -17.23
C ILE A 140 -20.54 9.18 -18.58
N GLU A 141 -19.99 10.33 -18.95
CA GLU A 141 -20.34 11.06 -20.19
C GLU A 141 -21.86 11.20 -20.35
N ASP A 142 -22.54 11.73 -19.33
CA ASP A 142 -24.00 11.94 -19.30
C ASP A 142 -24.85 10.66 -19.37
N LYS A 143 -24.24 9.49 -19.44
CA LYS A 143 -24.93 8.21 -19.46
C LYS A 143 -24.99 7.60 -18.05
N LYS A 144 -26.21 7.30 -17.60
CA LYS A 144 -26.43 6.63 -16.31
C LYS A 144 -26.16 5.13 -16.44
N HIS A 145 -25.32 4.62 -15.56
CA HIS A 145 -24.99 3.21 -15.43
C HIS A 145 -25.65 2.61 -14.19
N LYS A 146 -26.19 1.42 -14.31
CA LYS A 146 -26.80 0.71 -13.19
C LYS A 146 -25.87 -0.43 -12.73
N PRO A 147 -25.70 -0.64 -11.41
CA PRO A 147 -25.02 -1.81 -10.91
C PRO A 147 -25.74 -3.10 -11.29
N ASP A 148 -24.97 -4.18 -11.49
CA ASP A 148 -25.55 -5.51 -11.64
C ASP A 148 -26.25 -5.94 -10.34
N THR A 149 -27.26 -6.79 -10.48
CA THR A 149 -28.07 -7.26 -9.35
C THR A 149 -27.33 -8.27 -8.46
N PHE A 150 -26.20 -8.78 -8.89
CA PHE A 150 -25.42 -9.75 -8.14
C PHE A 150 -24.81 -9.14 -6.86
N PHE A 151 -24.92 -9.83 -5.75
CA PHE A 151 -24.59 -9.27 -4.44
C PHE A 151 -23.12 -9.43 -4.01
N LEU A 152 -22.36 -10.29 -4.68
CA LEU A 152 -20.94 -10.47 -4.42
C LEU A 152 -20.10 -9.72 -5.47
N PRO A 153 -18.99 -9.09 -5.09
CA PRO A 153 -18.05 -8.49 -6.02
C PRO A 153 -17.26 -9.61 -6.72
N ILE A 154 -17.80 -10.08 -7.85
CA ILE A 154 -17.11 -11.00 -8.75
C ILE A 154 -16.51 -10.18 -9.88
N ASP A 155 -15.32 -10.54 -10.34
CA ASP A 155 -14.55 -9.77 -11.34
C ASP A 155 -15.30 -9.43 -12.64
N TRP A 156 -16.31 -10.24 -12.99
CA TRP A 156 -17.18 -10.03 -14.15
C TRP A 156 -18.47 -9.25 -13.84
N ALA A 157 -18.75 -8.96 -12.58
CA ALA A 157 -19.93 -8.18 -12.17
C ALA A 157 -19.60 -6.68 -12.11
N ARG A 158 -20.47 -5.84 -12.69
CA ARG A 158 -20.33 -4.38 -12.67
C ARG A 158 -21.08 -3.79 -11.51
N ASN A 159 -20.36 -3.64 -10.42
CA ASN A 159 -20.93 -3.18 -9.16
C ASN A 159 -20.90 -1.67 -8.98
N TYR A 160 -20.05 -0.98 -9.74
CA TYR A 160 -19.77 0.45 -9.73
C TYR A 160 -19.36 1.07 -8.41
N PHE A 161 -19.80 0.57 -7.28
CA PHE A 161 -19.32 0.97 -5.96
C PHE A 161 -19.53 -0.16 -4.96
N THR A 162 -18.45 -0.80 -4.53
CA THR A 162 -18.54 -2.01 -3.70
C THR A 162 -18.00 -1.83 -2.29
N ARG A 163 -17.00 -1.00 -2.12
CA ARG A 163 -16.30 -0.84 -0.85
C ARG A 163 -15.68 0.55 -0.73
N TYR A 164 -15.38 0.90 0.50
CA TYR A 164 -14.75 2.17 0.87
C TYR A 164 -13.93 1.99 2.14
N SER A 165 -13.00 2.90 2.38
CA SER A 165 -12.29 3.03 3.65
C SER A 165 -12.34 4.47 4.13
N ALA A 166 -12.82 4.68 5.35
CA ALA A 166 -12.95 6.01 5.94
C ALA A 166 -11.64 6.52 6.55
N ASP A 167 -10.66 5.65 6.72
CA ASP A 167 -9.34 6.01 7.23
C ASP A 167 -8.27 5.10 6.60
N THR A 168 -7.22 5.69 6.05
CA THR A 168 -6.11 4.97 5.43
C THR A 168 -4.79 5.60 5.82
N PHE A 169 -3.76 4.78 5.95
CA PHE A 169 -2.38 5.21 6.08
C PHE A 169 -1.50 4.38 5.14
N ASN A 170 -0.81 5.07 4.25
CA ASN A 170 -0.06 4.44 3.17
C ASN A 170 1.39 4.91 3.24
N ILE A 171 2.31 3.97 3.16
CA ILE A 171 3.74 4.27 3.05
C ILE A 171 4.36 3.59 1.83
N ASP A 172 5.42 4.18 1.34
CA ASP A 172 6.30 3.61 0.31
C ASP A 172 7.60 3.17 0.95
N TRP A 173 7.75 1.88 1.12
CA TRP A 173 8.95 1.34 1.70
C TRP A 173 10.00 1.05 0.64
N ASN A 174 11.24 1.45 0.96
CA ASN A 174 12.46 1.08 0.24
C ASN A 174 12.40 1.35 -1.26
N LYS A 175 12.47 2.60 -1.64
CA LYS A 175 12.39 3.06 -3.03
C LYS A 175 13.53 2.53 -3.89
N ASN A 176 13.26 2.35 -5.18
CA ASN A 176 14.31 2.18 -6.17
C ASN A 176 15.26 3.37 -6.10
N THR A 177 16.53 3.11 -5.89
CA THR A 177 17.54 4.14 -5.64
C THR A 177 18.75 3.91 -6.53
N ASN A 178 19.28 4.98 -7.06
CA ASN A 178 20.54 5.01 -7.80
C ASN A 178 21.32 6.26 -7.36
N ALA A 179 21.97 6.17 -6.20
CA ALA A 179 22.59 7.31 -5.52
C ALA A 179 23.71 6.87 -4.58
N ALA A 180 24.54 7.84 -4.21
CA ALA A 180 25.49 7.66 -3.12
C ALA A 180 24.77 7.51 -1.78
N LEU A 181 25.30 6.64 -0.92
CA LEU A 181 24.83 6.47 0.45
C LEU A 181 25.53 7.44 1.38
N SER A 182 24.80 7.87 2.39
CA SER A 182 25.36 8.61 3.53
C SER A 182 25.41 7.71 4.76
N PRO A 183 26.42 7.88 5.65
CA PRO A 183 26.45 7.18 6.91
C PRO A 183 25.22 7.48 7.77
N LEU A 184 24.84 6.55 8.59
CA LEU A 184 23.85 6.77 9.65
C LEU A 184 24.50 7.65 10.75
N GLU A 185 23.78 8.66 11.19
CA GLU A 185 24.18 9.54 12.30
C GLU A 185 23.13 9.43 13.42
N PRO A 186 23.24 8.43 14.31
CA PRO A 186 22.30 8.23 15.38
C PRO A 186 22.38 9.32 16.45
N ASP A 187 21.24 9.65 17.03
CA ASP A 187 21.14 10.49 18.23
C ASP A 187 21.52 9.72 19.51
N ASP A 188 21.42 10.40 20.65
CA ASP A 188 21.71 9.82 21.99
C ASP A 188 20.76 8.65 22.37
N GLN A 189 19.68 8.46 21.63
CA GLN A 189 18.72 7.37 21.82
C GLN A 189 18.90 6.23 20.81
N ASN A 190 19.99 6.25 20.04
CA ASN A 190 20.27 5.32 18.94
C ASN A 190 19.20 5.35 17.85
N ARG A 191 18.77 6.55 17.48
CA ARG A 191 17.78 6.78 16.41
C ARG A 191 18.34 7.65 15.32
N VAL A 192 17.95 7.31 14.10
CA VAL A 192 18.20 8.11 12.91
C VAL A 192 16.86 8.53 12.32
N TYR A 193 16.75 9.76 11.88
CA TYR A 193 15.52 10.31 11.27
C TYR A 193 15.77 10.65 9.81
N ASP A 194 14.87 10.16 8.95
CA ASP A 194 14.85 10.48 7.52
C ASP A 194 13.41 10.79 7.10
N GLY A 195 13.08 12.08 7.06
CA GLY A 195 11.74 12.56 6.81
C GLY A 195 10.76 12.08 7.90
N ASP A 196 9.76 11.32 7.51
CA ASP A 196 8.74 10.72 8.37
C ASP A 196 9.12 9.32 8.90
N THR A 197 10.29 8.84 8.52
CA THR A 197 10.81 7.53 8.92
C THR A 197 11.84 7.65 10.03
N THR A 198 11.68 6.83 11.05
CA THR A 198 12.64 6.67 12.15
C THR A 198 13.27 5.30 12.06
N TYR A 199 14.59 5.25 12.17
CA TYR A 199 15.37 4.01 12.26
C TYR A 199 15.86 3.85 13.70
N ASP A 200 15.48 2.75 14.35
CA ASP A 200 16.08 2.34 15.61
C ASP A 200 17.30 1.45 15.30
N VAL A 201 18.46 1.86 15.76
CA VAL A 201 19.72 1.17 15.45
C VAL A 201 20.40 0.61 16.70
N LEU A 202 21.24 -0.38 16.51
CA LEU A 202 22.07 -0.99 17.54
C LEU A 202 23.53 -0.73 17.22
N ASN A 203 24.33 -0.40 18.22
CA ASN A 203 25.77 -0.36 18.06
C ASN A 203 26.39 -1.68 18.53
N THR A 204 27.00 -2.39 17.60
CA THR A 204 27.73 -3.64 17.87
C THR A 204 29.19 -3.44 17.46
N ASP A 205 30.06 -3.28 18.41
CA ASP A 205 31.50 -3.09 18.19
C ASP A 205 31.84 -1.92 17.25
N GLY A 206 31.09 -0.84 17.32
CA GLY A 206 31.27 0.34 16.47
C GLY A 206 30.54 0.31 15.12
N CYS A 207 29.81 -0.77 14.83
CA CYS A 207 28.98 -0.93 13.64
C CYS A 207 27.52 -0.65 13.96
N TRP A 208 26.83 0.12 13.12
CA TRP A 208 25.43 0.47 13.32
C TRP A 208 24.51 -0.46 12.54
N GLU A 209 23.76 -1.29 13.25
CA GLU A 209 22.82 -2.25 12.68
C GLU A 209 21.39 -1.72 12.78
N ILE A 210 20.59 -1.83 11.73
CA ILE A 210 19.19 -1.40 11.74
C ILE A 210 18.33 -2.52 12.33
N LYS A 211 17.78 -2.27 13.51
CA LYS A 211 16.86 -3.18 14.20
C LYS A 211 15.43 -3.01 13.70
N GLN A 212 15.01 -1.77 13.50
CA GLN A 212 13.64 -1.42 13.19
C GLN A 212 13.58 -0.14 12.37
N MET A 213 12.57 -0.06 11.52
CA MET A 213 12.14 1.17 10.85
C MET A 213 10.69 1.42 11.21
N SER A 214 10.32 2.68 11.47
CA SER A 214 8.93 3.06 11.65
C SER A 214 8.60 4.33 10.89
N THR A 215 7.43 4.36 10.29
CA THR A 215 6.87 5.54 9.64
C THR A 215 5.52 5.83 10.28
N ARG A 216 5.30 7.06 10.71
CA ARG A 216 4.11 7.45 11.45
C ARG A 216 3.53 8.78 10.98
N ASN A 217 2.21 8.88 11.09
CA ASN A 217 1.50 10.15 11.10
C ASN A 217 0.91 10.40 12.51
N LYS A 218 0.00 11.38 12.64
CA LYS A 218 -0.63 11.70 13.95
C LYS A 218 -1.48 10.58 14.54
N LYS A 219 -1.95 9.64 13.72
CA LYS A 219 -2.91 8.60 14.11
C LYS A 219 -2.34 7.18 14.05
N HIS A 220 -1.49 6.93 13.08
CA HIS A 220 -1.10 5.58 12.69
C HIS A 220 0.40 5.44 12.55
N GLU A 221 0.86 4.22 12.80
CA GLU A 221 2.25 3.84 12.64
C GLU A 221 2.35 2.50 11.89
N ILE A 222 3.31 2.43 10.97
CA ILE A 222 3.72 1.19 10.32
C ILE A 222 5.17 0.94 10.72
N THR A 223 5.43 -0.25 11.25
CA THR A 223 6.73 -0.67 11.75
C THR A 223 7.25 -1.84 10.96
N ILE A 224 8.55 -1.85 10.69
CA ILE A 224 9.27 -2.94 10.02
C ILE A 224 10.40 -3.37 10.95
N GLU A 225 10.28 -4.57 11.52
CA GLU A 225 11.26 -5.15 12.44
C GLU A 225 12.12 -6.18 11.72
N PHE A 226 13.43 -6.20 12.00
CA PHE A 226 14.39 -7.13 11.41
C PHE A 226 14.95 -8.08 12.49
N SER A 227 15.11 -9.35 12.13
CA SER A 227 15.65 -10.39 13.02
C SER A 227 16.55 -11.37 12.22
N PRO A 228 17.87 -11.33 12.45
CA PRO A 228 18.64 -10.35 13.25
C PRO A 228 18.51 -8.92 12.72
N ALA A 229 19.08 -7.95 13.37
CA ALA A 229 19.21 -6.59 12.86
C ALA A 229 19.97 -6.58 11.52
N VAL A 230 19.61 -5.66 10.62
CA VAL A 230 20.30 -5.50 9.34
C VAL A 230 21.71 -4.99 9.60
N ALA A 231 22.70 -5.77 9.25
CA ALA A 231 24.08 -5.47 9.54
C ALA A 231 24.57 -4.21 8.80
N ASP A 232 25.49 -3.49 9.44
CA ASP A 232 26.23 -2.41 8.82
C ASP A 232 27.05 -2.93 7.65
N ILE A 233 26.69 -2.51 6.45
CA ILE A 233 27.33 -2.98 5.20
C ILE A 233 28.81 -2.61 5.09
N ALA A 234 29.23 -1.53 5.75
CA ALA A 234 30.64 -1.12 5.78
C ALA A 234 31.50 -2.06 6.68
N CYS A 235 30.89 -2.61 7.70
CA CYS A 235 31.55 -3.51 8.67
C CYS A 235 31.59 -4.98 8.23
N LEU A 236 30.89 -5.35 7.17
CA LEU A 236 30.84 -6.74 6.70
C LEU A 236 32.20 -7.21 6.23
N LYS A 237 32.54 -8.45 6.63
CA LYS A 237 33.73 -9.15 6.11
C LYS A 237 33.39 -9.79 4.77
N ASN A 238 34.43 -9.94 3.92
CA ASN A 238 34.29 -10.61 2.64
C ASN A 238 33.81 -12.07 2.81
N ASP A 239 33.07 -12.55 1.81
CA ASP A 239 32.50 -13.90 1.73
C ASP A 239 31.51 -14.26 2.84
N ILE A 240 31.07 -13.26 3.63
CA ILE A 240 30.02 -13.48 4.63
C ILE A 240 28.66 -13.18 4.02
N GLU A 241 27.77 -14.13 4.16
CA GLU A 241 26.33 -13.97 3.89
C GLU A 241 25.55 -13.95 5.20
N ILE A 242 24.74 -12.90 5.41
CA ILE A 242 23.82 -12.78 6.53
C ILE A 242 22.40 -12.94 5.97
N LYS A 243 21.61 -13.77 6.64
CA LYS A 243 20.20 -13.97 6.35
C LYS A 243 19.38 -13.68 7.59
N GLY A 244 18.20 -13.14 7.37
CA GLY A 244 17.25 -12.87 8.45
C GLY A 244 15.85 -12.67 7.92
N ASP A 245 14.96 -12.44 8.88
CA ASP A 245 13.55 -12.20 8.63
C ASP A 245 13.21 -10.75 8.89
N PHE A 246 12.16 -10.27 8.25
CA PHE A 246 11.53 -9.02 8.62
C PHE A 246 10.01 -9.18 8.77
N LYS A 247 9.43 -8.33 9.59
CA LYS A 247 8.00 -8.28 9.84
C LYS A 247 7.49 -6.85 9.72
N ILE A 248 6.55 -6.64 8.80
CA ILE A 248 5.81 -5.39 8.66
C ILE A 248 4.53 -5.51 9.48
N SER A 249 4.27 -4.58 10.36
CA SER A 249 3.09 -4.51 11.20
C SER A 249 2.57 -3.08 11.32
N THR A 250 1.34 -2.95 11.79
CA THR A 250 0.69 -1.67 12.03
C THR A 250 0.28 -1.57 13.49
N ASP A 251 -0.02 -0.38 13.95
CA ASP A 251 -0.59 -0.08 15.27
C ASP A 251 -2.02 -0.62 15.46
N GLY A 252 -2.66 -1.05 14.38
CA GLY A 252 -4.05 -1.53 14.38
C GLY A 252 -4.21 -3.05 14.23
N SER A 253 -5.39 -3.45 13.81
CA SER A 253 -5.77 -4.86 13.65
C SER A 253 -5.57 -5.39 12.21
N GLN A 254 -4.83 -4.69 11.37
CA GLN A 254 -4.60 -5.06 9.97
C GLN A 254 -3.82 -6.36 9.81
N GLY A 255 -3.12 -6.78 10.87
CA GLY A 255 -2.26 -7.95 10.85
C GLY A 255 -0.83 -7.60 10.43
N SER A 256 -0.13 -8.56 9.80
CA SER A 256 1.27 -8.40 9.46
C SER A 256 1.63 -9.03 8.12
N ILE A 257 2.76 -8.60 7.59
CA ILE A 257 3.43 -9.19 6.44
C ILE A 257 4.83 -9.60 6.91
N THR A 258 5.25 -10.82 6.61
CA THR A 258 6.60 -11.31 6.89
C THR A 258 7.40 -11.43 5.61
N GLY A 259 8.70 -11.45 5.73
CA GLY A 259 9.60 -11.66 4.61
C GLY A 259 11.00 -12.01 5.08
N GLU A 260 11.84 -12.33 4.11
CA GLU A 260 13.24 -12.67 4.35
C GLU A 260 14.13 -11.59 3.74
N TYR A 261 15.31 -11.41 4.32
CA TYR A 261 16.35 -10.60 3.72
C TYR A 261 17.68 -11.36 3.69
N SER A 262 18.53 -10.98 2.76
CA SER A 262 19.93 -11.45 2.73
C SER A 262 20.86 -10.30 2.37
N ILE A 263 22.07 -10.36 2.92
CA ILE A 263 23.15 -9.43 2.64
C ILE A 263 24.40 -10.26 2.43
N LYS A 264 25.11 -10.03 1.33
CA LYS A 264 26.36 -10.70 1.02
C LYS A 264 27.40 -9.69 0.56
N LYS A 265 28.60 -9.72 1.13
CA LYS A 265 29.75 -8.94 0.67
C LYS A 265 30.66 -9.82 -0.18
N ASP A 266 31.09 -9.28 -1.31
CA ASP A 266 32.03 -9.88 -2.23
C ASP A 266 33.00 -8.77 -2.69
N ASP A 267 34.20 -8.77 -2.13
CA ASP A 267 35.22 -7.73 -2.30
C ASP A 267 34.66 -6.30 -2.02
N ASN A 268 34.64 -5.47 -3.06
CA ASN A 268 34.15 -4.09 -2.98
C ASN A 268 32.66 -3.94 -3.25
N GLN A 269 31.91 -5.04 -3.27
CA GLN A 269 30.49 -5.04 -3.55
C GLN A 269 29.69 -5.72 -2.47
N VAL A 270 28.56 -5.12 -2.09
CA VAL A 270 27.58 -5.73 -1.20
C VAL A 270 26.29 -5.90 -1.96
N SER A 271 25.80 -7.12 -2.00
CA SER A 271 24.49 -7.47 -2.55
C SER A 271 23.46 -7.60 -1.42
N LEU A 272 22.31 -6.96 -1.60
CA LEU A 272 21.18 -7.04 -0.65
C LEU A 272 19.94 -7.53 -1.40
N GLN A 273 19.14 -8.31 -0.69
CA GLN A 273 17.87 -8.78 -1.20
C GLN A 273 16.82 -8.70 -0.09
N LEU A 274 15.61 -8.24 -0.44
CA LEU A 274 14.44 -8.27 0.42
C LEU A 274 13.31 -8.99 -0.33
N GLN A 275 12.70 -9.97 0.30
CA GLN A 275 11.60 -10.71 -0.29
C GLN A 275 10.46 -10.85 0.72
N PRO A 276 9.38 -10.06 0.60
CA PRO A 276 8.16 -10.33 1.33
C PRO A 276 7.68 -11.75 1.02
N GLY A 277 7.42 -12.53 2.05
CA GLY A 277 7.02 -13.94 1.91
C GLY A 277 5.81 -14.27 2.76
N GLY A 278 5.23 -15.48 2.59
CA GLY A 278 4.13 -15.95 3.41
C GLY A 278 2.77 -15.23 3.23
N GLY A 279 2.72 -14.16 2.46
CA GLY A 279 1.53 -13.36 2.25
C GLY A 279 1.16 -12.48 3.47
N TRP A 280 0.01 -11.82 3.37
CA TRP A 280 -0.56 -11.08 4.46
C TRP A 280 -1.23 -12.01 5.49
N GLN A 281 -0.94 -11.79 6.78
CA GLN A 281 -1.48 -12.53 7.91
C GLN A 281 -2.45 -11.62 8.68
N PRO A 282 -3.77 -11.69 8.39
CA PRO A 282 -4.76 -10.83 9.02
C PRO A 282 -4.94 -11.14 10.51
N ASN A 283 -5.09 -10.11 11.33
CA ASN A 283 -5.47 -10.24 12.74
C ASN A 283 -6.99 -10.13 12.91
N GLU A 284 -7.76 -10.88 12.15
CA GLU A 284 -9.21 -10.86 12.16
C GLU A 284 -9.76 -12.00 13.05
N LYS A 285 -10.72 -11.70 13.91
CA LYS A 285 -11.35 -12.69 14.80
C LYS A 285 -12.63 -13.29 14.23
N ARG A 286 -13.30 -12.57 13.32
CA ARG A 286 -14.59 -12.99 12.73
C ARG A 286 -14.39 -14.09 11.69
N GLN A 287 -15.00 -15.25 11.91
CA GLN A 287 -14.82 -16.45 11.06
C GLN A 287 -15.20 -16.23 9.60
N ILE A 288 -16.30 -15.52 9.34
CA ILE A 288 -16.77 -15.23 7.99
C ILE A 288 -15.74 -14.39 7.22
N ILE A 289 -15.11 -13.41 7.89
CA ILE A 289 -14.11 -12.56 7.29
C ILE A 289 -12.80 -13.32 7.07
N LYS A 290 -12.41 -14.18 8.00
CA LYS A 290 -11.27 -15.10 7.81
C LYS A 290 -11.47 -15.97 6.57
N LEU A 291 -12.68 -16.51 6.40
CA LEU A 291 -13.01 -17.28 5.21
C LEU A 291 -12.89 -16.45 3.94
N LEU A 292 -13.40 -15.21 3.92
CA LEU A 292 -13.27 -14.29 2.79
C LEU A 292 -11.80 -14.05 2.45
N TYR A 293 -10.96 -13.74 3.44
CA TYR A 293 -9.53 -13.52 3.24
C TYR A 293 -8.80 -14.78 2.74
N ASN A 294 -9.27 -15.96 3.13
CA ASN A 294 -8.70 -17.23 2.67
C ASN A 294 -9.11 -17.58 1.23
N VAL A 295 -10.31 -17.23 0.82
CA VAL A 295 -10.83 -17.54 -0.53
C VAL A 295 -10.26 -16.58 -1.57
N VAL A 296 -10.12 -15.30 -1.23
CA VAL A 296 -9.64 -14.27 -2.17
C VAL A 296 -8.10 -14.28 -2.18
N LYS A 297 -7.51 -15.01 -3.11
CA LYS A 297 -6.05 -15.23 -3.23
C LYS A 297 -5.24 -13.95 -3.27
N VAL A 298 -5.74 -12.88 -3.88
CA VAL A 298 -5.03 -11.60 -3.98
C VAL A 298 -4.63 -11.04 -2.62
N PHE A 299 -5.44 -11.21 -1.59
CA PHE A 299 -5.11 -10.72 -0.25
C PHE A 299 -3.94 -11.46 0.42
N ARG A 300 -3.66 -12.69 0.01
CA ARG A 300 -2.62 -13.53 0.61
C ARG A 300 -1.31 -13.50 -0.14
N MET A 301 -1.38 -13.39 -1.46
CA MET A 301 -0.24 -13.64 -2.34
C MET A 301 0.52 -12.38 -2.76
N TRP A 302 -0.06 -11.21 -2.64
CA TRP A 302 0.56 -10.01 -3.18
C TRP A 302 1.93 -9.65 -2.54
N PRO A 303 2.15 -9.78 -1.21
CA PRO A 303 3.48 -9.50 -0.64
C PRO A 303 4.56 -10.45 -1.17
N ALA A 304 4.22 -11.73 -1.35
CA ALA A 304 5.13 -12.73 -1.88
C ALA A 304 5.45 -12.56 -3.38
N SER A 305 4.75 -11.65 -4.05
CA SER A 305 4.94 -11.40 -5.49
C SER A 305 6.01 -10.37 -5.81
N TYR A 306 6.79 -9.93 -4.84
CA TYR A 306 7.80 -8.88 -5.01
C TYR A 306 9.15 -9.30 -4.48
N ILE A 307 10.20 -8.77 -5.11
CA ILE A 307 11.58 -8.89 -4.66
C ILE A 307 12.30 -7.57 -4.89
N TRP A 308 13.03 -7.12 -3.91
CA TRP A 308 13.97 -6.02 -4.03
C TRP A 308 15.39 -6.56 -4.08
N ASN A 309 16.15 -6.07 -5.06
CA ASN A 309 17.56 -6.36 -5.17
C ASN A 309 18.32 -5.05 -5.16
N ALA A 310 19.42 -5.04 -4.45
CA ALA A 310 20.33 -3.91 -4.40
C ALA A 310 21.78 -4.36 -4.46
N THR A 311 22.58 -3.47 -4.99
CA THR A 311 24.02 -3.59 -5.00
C THR A 311 24.63 -2.31 -4.50
N VAL A 312 25.51 -2.39 -3.52
CA VAL A 312 26.31 -1.26 -3.05
C VAL A 312 27.75 -1.48 -3.49
N SER A 313 28.27 -0.51 -4.23
CA SER A 313 29.67 -0.50 -4.66
C SER A 313 30.50 0.36 -3.71
N PHE A 314 31.62 -0.17 -3.26
CA PHE A 314 32.65 0.50 -2.46
C PHE A 314 33.92 0.78 -3.28
N GLU A 315 33.81 0.96 -4.61
CA GLU A 315 34.94 1.38 -5.46
C GLU A 315 35.54 2.70 -4.95
N VAL A 316 34.73 3.57 -4.39
CA VAL A 316 35.14 4.76 -3.63
C VAL A 316 34.65 4.54 -2.20
N PRO A 317 35.53 4.11 -1.28
CA PRO A 317 35.12 3.72 0.07
C PRO A 317 34.37 4.78 0.87
N GLU A 318 34.72 6.06 0.67
CA GLU A 318 34.10 7.19 1.36
C GLU A 318 32.74 7.61 0.74
N LYS A 319 32.40 7.04 -0.42
CA LYS A 319 31.15 7.34 -1.14
C LYS A 319 30.55 6.05 -1.73
N PRO A 320 30.09 5.13 -0.87
CA PRO A 320 29.45 3.93 -1.36
C PRO A 320 28.22 4.30 -2.20
N PHE A 321 28.02 3.58 -3.29
CA PHE A 321 26.97 3.88 -4.27
C PHE A 321 25.97 2.73 -4.35
N LEU A 322 24.69 3.04 -4.07
CA LEU A 322 23.58 2.11 -4.10
C LEU A 322 22.88 2.14 -5.46
N ASN A 323 22.70 0.97 -6.04
CA ASN A 323 21.77 0.73 -7.15
C ASN A 323 20.75 -0.32 -6.72
N SER A 324 19.48 0.03 -6.72
CA SER A 324 18.43 -0.87 -6.24
C SER A 324 17.17 -0.85 -7.10
N SER A 325 16.45 -1.96 -7.10
CA SER A 325 15.17 -2.05 -7.79
C SER A 325 14.25 -3.10 -7.22
N TRP A 326 12.95 -2.77 -7.16
CA TRP A 326 11.88 -3.73 -6.97
C TRP A 326 11.50 -4.40 -8.28
N LYS A 327 11.16 -5.68 -8.20
CA LYS A 327 10.58 -6.43 -9.31
C LYS A 327 9.38 -7.20 -8.82
N ARG A 328 8.34 -7.25 -9.65
CA ARG A 328 7.26 -8.21 -9.44
C ARG A 328 7.70 -9.57 -9.97
N ILE A 329 7.63 -10.58 -9.12
CA ILE A 329 7.87 -11.97 -9.49
C ILE A 329 6.51 -12.64 -9.71
N THR A 330 6.33 -13.30 -10.85
CA THR A 330 5.22 -14.22 -11.04
C THR A 330 5.54 -15.49 -10.28
N THR A 331 4.91 -15.68 -9.12
CA THR A 331 5.00 -16.97 -8.43
C THR A 331 4.38 -18.02 -9.36
N PRO A 332 5.07 -19.12 -9.67
CA PRO A 332 4.43 -20.24 -10.35
C PRO A 332 3.24 -20.66 -9.50
N VAL A 333 2.06 -20.67 -10.07
CA VAL A 333 0.90 -21.29 -9.45
C VAL A 333 1.29 -22.73 -9.20
N GLN A 334 1.61 -23.10 -7.97
CA GLN A 334 1.69 -24.50 -7.61
C GLN A 334 0.30 -25.06 -7.85
N GLN A 335 0.16 -25.76 -8.96
CA GLN A 335 -0.98 -26.62 -9.24
C GLN A 335 -0.98 -27.70 -8.15
N SER A 336 -1.84 -27.53 -7.17
CA SER A 336 -2.24 -28.58 -6.23
C SER A 336 -3.65 -29.00 -6.52
#